data_fb41f7070b97394004d98fef94d4ba10
#
_entry.id   fb41f7070b97394004d98fef94d4ba10
#
_cell.length_a   1.000
_cell.length_b   1.000
_cell.length_c   1.000
_cell.angle_alpha   90.00
_cell.angle_beta   90.00
_cell.angle_gamma   90.00
#
_symmetry.space_group_name_H-M   'P 1'
#
loop_
_entity.id
_entity.type
_entity.pdbx_description
1 polymer ?
#
loop_
_entity_poly.entity_id
_entity_poly.type
_entity_poly.pdbx_seq_one_letter_code
_entity_poly.pdbx_strand_id
1 'polypeptide(L)'
;NPIVPGETKSESVARILEERQEEIIEALAHGLAATWRLDAQSTRVLEHLMQRLLDEPATARPSSPCSRLLYDLERIFLEGRTSYYRLQPLVWLWSGGRKSLRLGLPFQGSLKALRVLNTAKTRLDQSPWSGAEVAYFSAPLRTLGDRIGQRLRRQVLPRLRELLDAAGFLADDHRQRVARNVLQEELFDIVLRRWHLRFTDLRDSVARNPLRLPDPNWRELLLGDRLARFDRQASAALPGVYQPGEFHLKGLQQLSAPLFGTSAGRWITRFLL
;
A
#
# COMPACT_ATOMS: atom_id res chain seq x y z
N ASN A 1 15.50 34.67 -24.59
CA ASN A 1 16.92 34.64 -24.25
C ASN A 1 17.72 35.19 -25.44
N PRO A 2 18.64 36.16 -25.24
CA PRO A 2 19.44 36.69 -26.31
C PRO A 2 20.42 35.62 -26.82
N ILE A 3 20.48 35.47 -28.13
CA ILE A 3 21.46 34.62 -28.82
C ILE A 3 22.84 35.24 -28.54
N VAL A 4 23.75 34.46 -27.95
CA VAL A 4 25.14 34.92 -27.70
C VAL A 4 25.83 35.06 -29.06
N PRO A 5 26.48 36.20 -29.35
CA PRO A 5 27.14 36.40 -30.64
C PRO A 5 28.27 35.40 -30.85
N GLY A 6 28.15 34.54 -31.88
CA GLY A 6 29.13 33.53 -32.26
C GLY A 6 28.68 32.08 -32.05
N GLU A 7 27.53 31.85 -31.45
CA GLU A 7 26.96 30.51 -31.23
C GLU A 7 26.20 30.01 -32.48
N THR A 8 26.41 28.77 -32.88
CA THR A 8 25.62 28.18 -33.96
C THR A 8 24.20 27.89 -33.47
N LYS A 9 23.20 27.92 -34.37
CA LYS A 9 21.81 27.65 -34.02
C LYS A 9 21.64 26.30 -33.34
N SER A 10 22.48 25.32 -33.65
CA SER A 10 22.51 23.99 -33.02
C SER A 10 22.98 24.04 -31.57
N GLU A 11 24.01 24.84 -31.26
CA GLU A 11 24.55 25.02 -29.90
C GLU A 11 23.56 25.73 -28.99
N SER A 12 22.88 26.77 -29.51
CA SER A 12 21.83 27.48 -28.78
C SER A 12 20.63 26.53 -28.42
N VAL A 13 20.24 25.66 -29.33
CA VAL A 13 19.17 24.67 -29.09
C VAL A 13 19.61 23.61 -28.07
N ALA A 14 20.86 23.11 -28.17
CA ALA A 14 21.41 22.15 -27.23
C ALA A 14 21.42 22.73 -25.80
N ARG A 15 21.91 23.96 -25.63
CA ARG A 15 21.93 24.65 -24.34
C ARG A 15 20.51 24.84 -23.76
N ILE A 16 19.53 25.25 -24.57
CA ILE A 16 18.13 25.38 -24.11
C ILE A 16 17.56 24.04 -23.65
N LEU A 17 17.90 22.94 -24.32
CA LEU A 17 17.47 21.60 -23.94
C LEU A 17 18.12 21.17 -22.61
N GLU A 18 19.40 21.44 -22.43
CA GLU A 18 20.12 21.15 -21.17
C GLU A 18 19.53 21.96 -20.01
N GLU A 19 19.34 23.29 -20.15
CA GLU A 19 18.69 24.13 -19.14
C GLU A 19 17.29 23.60 -18.76
N ARG A 20 16.51 23.16 -19.74
CA ARG A 20 15.18 22.58 -19.51
C ARG A 20 15.24 21.22 -18.78
N GLN A 21 16.24 20.41 -19.06
CA GLN A 21 16.43 19.13 -18.36
C GLN A 21 16.80 19.36 -16.91
N GLU A 22 17.69 20.30 -16.61
CA GLU A 22 18.05 20.67 -15.24
C GLU A 22 16.84 21.18 -14.44
N GLU A 23 16.04 22.10 -15.02
CA GLU A 23 14.80 22.58 -14.39
C GLU A 23 13.82 21.43 -14.04
N ILE A 24 13.68 20.46 -14.94
CA ILE A 24 12.78 19.31 -14.72
C ILE A 24 13.30 18.39 -13.62
N ILE A 25 14.60 18.13 -13.58
CA ILE A 25 15.25 17.31 -12.53
C ILE A 25 15.05 17.97 -11.16
N GLU A 26 15.38 19.26 -11.05
CA GLU A 26 15.22 20.00 -9.82
C GLU A 26 13.76 19.99 -9.35
N ALA A 27 12.83 20.28 -10.25
CA ALA A 27 11.41 20.25 -9.95
C ALA A 27 10.91 18.87 -9.47
N LEU A 28 11.41 17.78 -10.07
CA LEU A 28 11.04 16.41 -9.67
C LEU A 28 11.66 16.05 -8.32
N ALA A 29 12.94 16.34 -8.08
CA ALA A 29 13.62 16.06 -6.83
C ALA A 29 13.01 16.84 -5.67
N HIS A 30 12.79 18.14 -5.84
CA HIS A 30 12.09 18.98 -4.87
C HIS A 30 10.64 18.55 -4.66
N GLY A 31 9.95 18.15 -5.73
CA GLY A 31 8.60 17.61 -5.68
C GLY A 31 8.52 16.32 -4.85
N LEU A 32 9.47 15.39 -5.02
CA LEU A 32 9.63 14.19 -4.20
C LEU A 32 9.91 14.55 -2.74
N ALA A 33 10.86 15.47 -2.51
CA ALA A 33 11.23 15.93 -1.18
C ALA A 33 10.04 16.54 -0.44
N ALA A 34 9.29 17.43 -1.08
CA ALA A 34 8.09 18.03 -0.50
C ALA A 34 6.97 17.00 -0.22
N THR A 35 6.72 16.08 -1.16
CA THR A 35 5.66 15.06 -1.05
C THR A 35 5.93 14.09 0.10
N TRP A 36 7.18 13.67 0.30
CA TRP A 36 7.60 12.65 1.25
C TRP A 36 8.40 13.18 2.43
N ARG A 37 8.60 14.50 2.52
CA ARG A 37 9.32 15.18 3.61
C ARG A 37 10.76 14.67 3.75
N LEU A 38 11.49 14.66 2.66
CA LEU A 38 12.91 14.33 2.66
C LEU A 38 13.74 15.49 3.22
N ASP A 39 14.92 15.19 3.74
CA ASP A 39 15.91 16.20 4.14
C ASP A 39 16.68 16.73 2.92
N ALA A 40 17.35 17.87 3.12
CA ALA A 40 18.08 18.54 2.05
C ALA A 40 19.24 17.70 1.48
N GLN A 41 19.86 16.84 2.30
CA GLN A 41 20.91 15.97 1.84
C GLN A 41 20.37 14.89 0.90
N SER A 42 19.30 14.20 1.30
CA SER A 42 18.61 13.20 0.45
C SER A 42 18.12 13.82 -0.86
N THR A 43 17.64 15.07 -0.83
CA THR A 43 17.18 15.78 -2.03
C THR A 43 18.32 16.01 -3.01
N ARG A 44 19.46 16.54 -2.56
CA ARG A 44 20.66 16.75 -3.41
C ARG A 44 21.18 15.45 -4.02
N VAL A 45 21.17 14.35 -3.24
CA VAL A 45 21.61 13.05 -3.77
C VAL A 45 20.62 12.49 -4.79
N LEU A 46 19.32 12.77 -4.65
CA LEU A 46 18.31 12.42 -5.68
C LEU A 46 18.49 13.27 -6.95
N GLU A 47 18.78 14.56 -6.84
CA GLU A 47 19.12 15.40 -7.99
C GLU A 47 20.33 14.85 -8.74
N HIS A 48 21.40 14.53 -8.01
CA HIS A 48 22.60 13.93 -8.59
C HIS A 48 22.32 12.55 -9.23
N LEU A 49 21.46 11.72 -8.60
CA LEU A 49 21.01 10.46 -9.20
C LEU A 49 20.30 10.68 -10.53
N MET A 50 19.37 11.63 -10.58
CA MET A 50 18.60 11.94 -11.80
C MET A 50 19.50 12.51 -12.91
N GLN A 51 20.43 13.39 -12.56
CA GLN A 51 21.45 13.89 -13.47
C GLN A 51 22.28 12.74 -14.04
N ARG A 52 22.83 11.91 -13.17
CA ARG A 52 23.64 10.74 -13.56
C ARG A 52 22.87 9.75 -14.44
N LEU A 53 21.55 9.61 -14.22
CA LEU A 53 20.67 8.81 -15.06
C LEU A 53 20.53 9.39 -16.47
N LEU A 54 20.43 10.71 -16.61
CA LEU A 54 20.32 11.36 -17.91
C LEU A 54 21.62 11.33 -18.70
N ASP A 55 22.76 11.45 -18.01
CA ASP A 55 24.10 11.38 -18.62
C ASP A 55 24.45 9.96 -19.08
N GLU A 56 23.70 8.94 -18.63
CA GLU A 56 23.97 7.55 -18.97
C GLU A 56 23.45 7.22 -20.37
N PRO A 57 24.29 6.85 -21.34
CA PRO A 57 23.88 6.52 -22.71
C PRO A 57 22.82 5.41 -22.79
N ALA A 58 22.83 4.51 -21.77
CA ALA A 58 21.83 3.46 -21.67
C ALA A 58 20.42 4.00 -21.45
N THR A 59 20.24 5.21 -20.89
CA THR A 59 18.94 5.83 -20.62
C THR A 59 18.18 6.16 -21.91
N ALA A 60 18.87 6.39 -23.04
CA ALA A 60 18.24 6.55 -24.35
C ALA A 60 17.44 5.30 -24.79
N ARG A 61 17.69 4.13 -24.18
CA ARG A 61 16.96 2.90 -24.47
C ARG A 61 15.80 2.72 -23.49
N PRO A 62 14.53 2.73 -23.92
CA PRO A 62 13.37 2.63 -23.01
C PRO A 62 13.33 1.36 -22.16
N SER A 63 14.01 0.29 -22.60
CA SER A 63 14.08 -0.99 -21.88
C SER A 63 15.21 -1.08 -20.84
N SER A 64 16.11 -0.08 -20.78
CA SER A 64 17.24 -0.10 -19.86
C SER A 64 16.83 0.03 -18.40
N PRO A 65 17.59 -0.50 -17.45
CA PRO A 65 17.35 -0.28 -16.02
C PRO A 65 17.36 1.20 -15.65
N CYS A 66 18.25 2.01 -16.23
CA CYS A 66 18.38 3.44 -15.97
C CYS A 66 17.15 4.23 -16.40
N SER A 67 16.64 4.01 -17.63
CA SER A 67 15.42 4.64 -18.12
C SER A 67 14.21 4.30 -17.24
N ARG A 68 14.07 3.02 -16.89
CA ARG A 68 12.99 2.55 -16.02
C ARG A 68 13.12 3.07 -14.59
N LEU A 69 14.34 3.27 -14.08
CA LEU A 69 14.56 3.85 -12.75
C LEU A 69 14.09 5.31 -12.71
N LEU A 70 14.38 6.11 -13.74
CA LEU A 70 13.90 7.48 -13.84
C LEU A 70 12.36 7.52 -13.85
N TYR A 71 11.72 6.67 -14.65
CA TYR A 71 10.26 6.53 -14.67
C TYR A 71 9.68 6.10 -13.32
N ASP A 72 10.38 5.23 -12.57
CA ASP A 72 9.93 4.83 -11.23
C ASP A 72 9.97 6.01 -10.25
N LEU A 73 10.99 6.87 -10.31
CA LEU A 73 11.09 8.05 -9.46
C LEU A 73 9.93 9.03 -9.74
N GLU A 74 9.66 9.31 -11.01
CA GLU A 74 8.49 10.09 -11.41
C GLU A 74 7.19 9.47 -10.89
N ARG A 75 7.03 8.17 -11.04
CA ARG A 75 5.84 7.45 -10.58
C ARG A 75 5.68 7.51 -9.06
N ILE A 76 6.75 7.40 -8.28
CA ILE A 76 6.70 7.55 -6.81
C ILE A 76 6.20 8.95 -6.43
N PHE A 77 6.62 9.98 -7.17
CA PHE A 77 6.13 11.34 -6.98
C PHE A 77 4.62 11.44 -7.25
N LEU A 78 4.17 10.95 -8.40
CA LEU A 78 2.76 10.97 -8.81
C LEU A 78 1.87 10.17 -7.84
N GLU A 79 2.30 8.97 -7.43
CA GLU A 79 1.56 8.12 -6.47
C GLU A 79 1.38 8.82 -5.11
N GLY A 80 2.35 9.63 -4.68
CA GLY A 80 2.26 10.38 -3.43
C GLY A 80 1.22 11.49 -3.44
N ARG A 81 0.84 12.00 -4.60
CA ARG A 81 -0.12 13.09 -4.82
C ARG A 81 -1.47 12.63 -5.33
N THR A 82 -1.56 11.42 -5.88
CA THR A 82 -2.78 10.88 -6.47
C THR A 82 -3.73 10.39 -5.39
N SER A 83 -4.99 10.83 -5.48
CA SER A 83 -6.09 10.31 -4.66
C SER A 83 -6.79 9.18 -5.38
N TYR A 84 -6.90 8.04 -4.73
CA TYR A 84 -7.54 6.84 -5.27
C TYR A 84 -8.96 6.68 -4.71
N TYR A 85 -9.89 6.20 -5.56
CA TYR A 85 -11.25 5.84 -5.14
C TYR A 85 -11.74 4.62 -5.90
N ARG A 86 -12.62 3.89 -5.24
CA ARG A 86 -13.37 2.78 -5.81
C ARG A 86 -14.82 3.21 -6.01
N LEU A 87 -15.38 2.96 -7.18
CA LEU A 87 -16.80 3.17 -7.44
C LEU A 87 -17.63 2.04 -6.82
N GLN A 88 -18.71 2.38 -6.15
CA GLN A 88 -19.66 1.44 -5.51
C GLN A 88 -21.08 1.68 -6.02
N PRO A 89 -21.39 1.42 -7.31
CA PRO A 89 -22.69 1.74 -7.90
C PRO A 89 -23.83 0.95 -7.25
N LEU A 90 -23.62 -0.31 -6.91
CA LEU A 90 -24.65 -1.13 -6.27
C LEU A 90 -24.98 -0.64 -4.86
N VAL A 91 -23.97 -0.26 -4.07
CA VAL A 91 -24.16 0.27 -2.72
C VAL A 91 -24.87 1.61 -2.76
N TRP A 92 -24.53 2.46 -3.73
CA TRP A 92 -25.19 3.73 -3.97
C TRP A 92 -26.67 3.53 -4.34
N LEU A 93 -26.95 2.64 -5.28
CA LEU A 93 -28.32 2.34 -5.74
C LEU A 93 -29.17 1.76 -4.59
N TRP A 94 -28.66 0.75 -3.86
CA TRP A 94 -29.38 0.12 -2.74
C TRP A 94 -29.61 1.04 -1.55
N SER A 95 -28.74 2.06 -1.39
CA SER A 95 -28.93 3.06 -0.35
C SER A 95 -29.88 4.20 -0.76
N GLY A 96 -30.47 4.14 -1.95
CA GLY A 96 -31.29 5.24 -2.50
C GLY A 96 -30.48 6.54 -2.66
N GLY A 97 -29.19 6.45 -3.02
CA GLY A 97 -28.31 7.61 -3.19
C GLY A 97 -27.75 8.19 -1.88
N ARG A 98 -28.08 7.63 -0.72
CA ARG A 98 -27.61 8.14 0.59
C ARG A 98 -26.13 7.89 0.86
N LYS A 99 -25.56 6.82 0.31
CA LYS A 99 -24.13 6.52 0.43
C LYS A 99 -23.39 7.09 -0.76
N SER A 100 -22.13 7.51 -0.52
CA SER A 100 -21.29 8.05 -1.58
C SER A 100 -21.02 7.00 -2.66
N LEU A 101 -21.12 7.39 -3.92
CA LEU A 101 -20.73 6.57 -5.07
C LEU A 101 -19.22 6.26 -5.08
N ARG A 102 -18.41 7.15 -4.50
CA ARG A 102 -16.95 7.05 -4.46
C ARG A 102 -16.49 6.70 -3.06
N LEU A 103 -15.84 5.55 -2.90
CA LEU A 103 -15.12 5.18 -1.68
C LEU A 103 -13.66 5.57 -1.83
N GLY A 104 -13.17 6.49 -1.01
CA GLY A 104 -11.77 6.89 -0.98
C GLY A 104 -10.86 5.75 -0.53
N LEU A 105 -9.69 5.62 -1.17
CA LEU A 105 -8.68 4.62 -0.86
C LEU A 105 -7.40 5.31 -0.34
N PRO A 106 -7.38 5.83 0.89
CA PRO A 106 -6.33 6.73 1.39
C PRO A 106 -4.94 6.10 1.47
N PHE A 107 -4.85 4.77 1.50
CA PHE A 107 -3.57 4.06 1.65
C PHE A 107 -2.93 3.67 0.32
N GLN A 108 -3.70 3.67 -0.77
CA GLN A 108 -3.29 3.11 -2.06
C GLN A 108 -2.09 3.85 -2.66
N GLY A 109 -2.04 5.18 -2.60
CA GLY A 109 -0.92 5.95 -3.11
C GLY A 109 0.39 5.58 -2.41
N SER A 110 0.39 5.52 -1.08
CA SER A 110 1.59 5.15 -0.31
C SER A 110 2.00 3.69 -0.53
N LEU A 111 1.06 2.75 -0.64
CA LEU A 111 1.35 1.34 -0.93
C LEU A 111 1.94 1.15 -2.33
N LYS A 112 1.38 1.83 -3.33
CA LYS A 112 1.90 1.79 -4.70
C LYS A 112 3.28 2.45 -4.79
N ALA A 113 3.48 3.61 -4.16
CA ALA A 113 4.77 4.27 -4.09
C ALA A 113 5.84 3.36 -3.47
N LEU A 114 5.52 2.65 -2.38
CA LEU A 114 6.45 1.72 -1.75
C LEU A 114 6.77 0.51 -2.64
N ARG A 115 5.78 -0.01 -3.37
CA ARG A 115 5.98 -1.09 -4.34
C ARG A 115 6.91 -0.65 -5.49
N VAL A 116 6.65 0.53 -6.05
CA VAL A 116 7.49 1.09 -7.12
C VAL A 116 8.90 1.35 -6.62
N LEU A 117 9.05 1.88 -5.39
CA LEU A 117 10.35 2.11 -4.77
C LEU A 117 11.16 0.82 -4.60
N ASN A 118 10.53 -0.28 -4.21
CA ASN A 118 11.24 -1.57 -4.12
C ASN A 118 11.73 -2.03 -5.50
N THR A 119 10.94 -1.80 -6.55
CA THR A 119 11.36 -2.08 -7.94
C THR A 119 12.50 -1.14 -8.36
N ALA A 120 12.43 0.15 -8.01
CA ALA A 120 13.47 1.13 -8.27
C ALA A 120 14.81 0.75 -7.63
N LYS A 121 14.80 0.26 -6.37
CA LYS A 121 16.00 -0.26 -5.70
C LYS A 121 16.62 -1.42 -6.47
N THR A 122 15.82 -2.41 -6.88
CA THR A 122 16.31 -3.54 -7.68
C THR A 122 16.90 -3.08 -9.02
N ARG A 123 16.31 -2.06 -9.66
CA ARG A 123 16.87 -1.51 -10.91
C ARG A 123 18.16 -0.73 -10.71
N LEU A 124 18.29 -0.04 -9.57
CA LEU A 124 19.54 0.60 -9.18
C LEU A 124 20.64 -0.43 -9.00
N ASP A 125 20.35 -1.56 -8.36
CA ASP A 125 21.30 -2.66 -8.19
C ASP A 125 21.70 -3.32 -9.53
N GLN A 126 20.86 -3.22 -10.56
CA GLN A 126 21.10 -3.73 -11.92
C GLN A 126 21.74 -2.68 -12.85
N SER A 127 22.01 -1.48 -12.37
CA SER A 127 22.65 -0.41 -13.16
C SER A 127 24.11 -0.79 -13.48
N PRO A 128 24.70 -0.23 -14.56
CA PRO A 128 26.09 -0.52 -14.93
C PRO A 128 27.11 0.25 -14.06
N TRP A 129 26.68 0.75 -12.91
CA TRP A 129 27.47 1.62 -12.04
C TRP A 129 28.34 0.83 -11.04
N SER A 130 29.35 1.49 -10.51
CA SER A 130 30.19 0.89 -9.48
C SER A 130 29.40 0.63 -8.19
N GLY A 131 29.82 -0.36 -7.40
CA GLY A 131 29.20 -0.65 -6.11
C GLY A 131 29.18 0.55 -5.14
N ALA A 132 30.18 1.45 -5.23
CA ALA A 132 30.22 2.67 -4.43
C ALA A 132 29.13 3.68 -4.86
N GLU A 133 28.93 3.86 -6.16
CA GLU A 133 27.83 4.70 -6.69
C GLU A 133 26.46 4.14 -6.32
N VAL A 134 26.27 2.82 -6.49
CA VAL A 134 25.01 2.14 -6.09
C VAL A 134 24.76 2.33 -4.59
N ALA A 135 25.76 2.18 -3.73
CA ALA A 135 25.64 2.40 -2.30
C ALA A 135 25.27 3.86 -1.98
N TYR A 136 25.91 4.82 -2.63
CA TYR A 136 25.63 6.25 -2.48
C TYR A 136 24.21 6.60 -2.88
N PHE A 137 23.74 6.19 -4.04
CA PHE A 137 22.38 6.46 -4.54
C PHE A 137 21.29 5.65 -3.84
N SER A 138 21.62 4.52 -3.21
CA SER A 138 20.66 3.75 -2.43
C SER A 138 20.24 4.44 -1.12
N ALA A 139 21.06 5.33 -0.58
CA ALA A 139 20.79 6.01 0.69
C ALA A 139 19.50 6.85 0.66
N PRO A 140 19.29 7.79 -0.30
CA PRO A 140 18.05 8.55 -0.38
C PRO A 140 16.83 7.67 -0.69
N LEU A 141 16.98 6.57 -1.45
CA LEU A 141 15.89 5.63 -1.69
C LEU A 141 15.49 4.85 -0.43
N ARG A 142 16.42 4.57 0.48
CA ARG A 142 16.11 4.03 1.81
C ARG A 142 15.35 5.05 2.65
N THR A 143 15.88 6.28 2.75
CA THR A 143 15.20 7.38 3.47
C THR A 143 13.78 7.59 2.95
N LEU A 144 13.58 7.58 1.64
CA LEU A 144 12.28 7.68 1.00
C LEU A 144 11.36 6.53 1.43
N GLY A 145 11.87 5.30 1.44
CA GLY A 145 11.13 4.12 1.91
C GLY A 145 10.68 4.25 3.36
N ASP A 146 11.57 4.72 4.24
CA ASP A 146 11.28 4.95 5.65
C ASP A 146 10.20 6.02 5.83
N ARG A 147 10.25 7.10 5.06
CA ARG A 147 9.22 8.16 5.10
C ARG A 147 7.84 7.66 4.62
N ILE A 148 7.81 6.90 3.54
CA ILE A 148 6.58 6.27 3.04
C ILE A 148 6.04 5.28 4.08
N GLY A 149 6.89 4.42 4.62
CA GLY A 149 6.55 3.47 5.68
C GLY A 149 6.00 4.14 6.94
N GLN A 150 6.65 5.21 7.41
CA GLN A 150 6.18 6.01 8.55
C GLN A 150 4.82 6.66 8.29
N ARG A 151 4.58 7.17 7.07
CA ARG A 151 3.27 7.72 6.69
C ARG A 151 2.19 6.65 6.75
N LEU A 152 2.44 5.47 6.18
CA LEU A 152 1.54 4.31 6.26
C LEU A 152 1.30 3.88 7.71
N ARG A 153 2.36 3.79 8.50
CA ARG A 153 2.27 3.43 9.92
C ARG A 153 1.32 4.36 10.69
N ARG A 154 1.49 5.67 10.51
CA ARG A 154 0.63 6.68 11.17
C ARG A 154 -0.84 6.61 10.72
N GLN A 155 -1.11 6.10 9.53
CA GLN A 155 -2.46 6.00 8.99
C GLN A 155 -3.14 4.67 9.29
N VAL A 156 -2.40 3.56 9.22
CA VAL A 156 -2.94 2.18 9.31
C VAL A 156 -3.00 1.69 10.75
N LEU A 157 -1.95 1.92 11.57
CA LEU A 157 -1.91 1.39 12.94
C LEU A 157 -3.06 1.87 13.83
N PRO A 158 -3.42 3.17 13.87
CA PRO A 158 -4.55 3.60 14.68
C PRO A 158 -5.86 2.90 14.27
N ARG A 159 -6.08 2.74 12.97
CA ARG A 159 -7.27 2.07 12.45
C ARG A 159 -7.30 0.57 12.75
N LEU A 160 -6.14 -0.11 12.68
CA LEU A 160 -6.03 -1.49 13.13
C LEU A 160 -6.34 -1.63 14.61
N ARG A 161 -5.88 -0.68 15.43
CA ARG A 161 -6.18 -0.64 16.87
C ARG A 161 -7.68 -0.50 17.12
N GLU A 162 -8.31 0.49 16.50
CA GLU A 162 -9.77 0.72 16.60
C GLU A 162 -10.56 -0.53 16.17
N LEU A 163 -10.13 -1.19 15.09
CA LEU A 163 -10.75 -2.41 14.61
C LEU A 163 -10.63 -3.58 15.59
N LEU A 164 -9.44 -3.76 16.19
CA LEU A 164 -9.21 -4.79 17.21
C LEU A 164 -10.06 -4.53 18.45
N ASP A 165 -10.12 -3.27 18.90
CA ASP A 165 -10.94 -2.88 20.05
C ASP A 165 -12.45 -3.08 19.78
N ALA A 166 -12.94 -2.64 18.61
CA ALA A 166 -14.33 -2.80 18.20
C ALA A 166 -14.73 -4.27 17.97
N ALA A 167 -13.79 -5.11 17.54
CA ALA A 167 -14.02 -6.54 17.40
C ALA A 167 -14.03 -7.29 18.74
N GLY A 168 -13.61 -6.64 19.85
CA GLY A 168 -13.59 -7.23 21.17
C GLY A 168 -12.28 -7.91 21.54
N PHE A 169 -11.16 -7.54 20.87
CA PHE A 169 -9.81 -7.90 21.30
C PHE A 169 -9.32 -6.95 22.41
N LEU A 170 -10.13 -6.84 23.47
CA LEU A 170 -9.83 -5.98 24.60
C LEU A 170 -8.63 -6.53 25.40
N ALA A 171 -7.87 -5.63 25.97
CA ALA A 171 -6.69 -5.96 26.75
C ALA A 171 -6.84 -5.36 28.17
N ASP A 172 -7.33 -6.16 29.11
CA ASP A 172 -7.61 -5.74 30.48
C ASP A 172 -6.34 -5.63 31.32
N ASP A 173 -5.33 -6.42 31.00
CA ASP A 173 -4.09 -6.56 31.74
C ASP A 173 -2.89 -6.04 30.88
N HIS A 174 -1.78 -5.70 31.55
CA HIS A 174 -0.55 -5.23 30.89
C HIS A 174 -0.02 -6.24 29.88
N ARG A 175 -0.02 -7.53 30.22
CA ARG A 175 0.44 -8.62 29.34
C ARG A 175 -0.41 -8.74 28.08
N GLN A 176 -1.71 -8.59 28.21
CA GLN A 176 -2.64 -8.62 27.06
C GLN A 176 -2.45 -7.37 26.20
N ARG A 177 -2.18 -6.20 26.78
CA ARG A 177 -1.85 -4.98 26.00
C ARG A 177 -0.59 -5.15 25.17
N VAL A 178 0.45 -5.76 25.74
CA VAL A 178 1.67 -6.08 24.98
C VAL A 178 1.37 -7.06 23.86
N ALA A 179 0.66 -8.16 24.14
CA ALA A 179 0.27 -9.15 23.14
C ALA A 179 -0.55 -8.54 22.00
N ARG A 180 -1.51 -7.66 22.30
CA ARG A 180 -2.30 -6.93 21.30
C ARG A 180 -1.43 -5.98 20.46
N ASN A 181 -0.49 -5.27 21.08
CA ASN A 181 0.43 -4.40 20.33
C ASN A 181 1.32 -5.21 19.38
N VAL A 182 1.81 -6.37 19.81
CA VAL A 182 2.58 -7.29 18.96
C VAL A 182 1.71 -7.78 17.78
N LEU A 183 0.46 -8.16 18.03
CA LEU A 183 -0.48 -8.54 16.98
C LEU A 183 -0.71 -7.41 15.98
N GLN A 184 -0.90 -6.18 16.46
CA GLN A 184 -1.09 -5.00 15.62
C GLN A 184 0.11 -4.72 14.72
N GLU A 185 1.33 -4.83 15.27
CA GLU A 185 2.57 -4.67 14.51
C GLU A 185 2.74 -5.80 13.48
N GLU A 186 2.46 -7.06 13.85
CA GLU A 186 2.53 -8.19 12.93
C GLU A 186 1.57 -8.01 11.74
N LEU A 187 0.33 -7.58 11.99
CA LEU A 187 -0.64 -7.30 10.93
C LEU A 187 -0.18 -6.14 10.02
N PHE A 188 0.42 -5.11 10.60
CA PHE A 188 0.98 -4.01 9.82
C PHE A 188 2.17 -4.46 8.96
N ASP A 189 3.06 -5.29 9.50
CA ASP A 189 4.18 -5.86 8.75
C ASP A 189 3.71 -6.74 7.58
N ILE A 190 2.60 -7.46 7.74
CA ILE A 190 1.97 -8.19 6.65
C ILE A 190 1.50 -7.24 5.55
N VAL A 191 0.87 -6.11 5.91
CA VAL A 191 0.47 -5.06 4.95
C VAL A 191 1.67 -4.52 4.18
N LEU A 192 2.80 -4.26 4.86
CA LEU A 192 4.02 -3.78 4.20
C LEU A 192 4.63 -4.79 3.25
N ARG A 193 4.61 -6.08 3.61
CA ARG A 193 5.20 -7.15 2.81
C ARG A 193 4.34 -7.61 1.64
N ARG A 194 3.01 -7.73 1.87
CA ARG A 194 2.05 -8.30 0.90
C ARG A 194 1.20 -7.26 0.19
N TRP A 195 1.26 -6.00 0.62
CA TRP A 195 0.44 -4.88 0.10
C TRP A 195 -1.06 -5.00 0.40
N HIS A 196 -1.46 -6.04 1.11
CA HIS A 196 -2.83 -6.29 1.55
C HIS A 196 -2.83 -7.17 2.79
N LEU A 197 -3.92 -7.11 3.53
CA LEU A 197 -4.22 -7.96 4.68
C LEU A 197 -5.43 -8.81 4.36
N ARG A 198 -5.34 -10.12 4.53
CA ARG A 198 -6.43 -11.07 4.34
C ARG A 198 -6.98 -11.52 5.68
N PHE A 199 -8.22 -12.02 5.66
CA PHE A 199 -8.80 -12.65 6.84
C PHE A 199 -7.97 -13.82 7.37
N THR A 200 -7.39 -14.62 6.48
CA THR A 200 -6.51 -15.74 6.85
C THR A 200 -5.26 -15.25 7.60
N ASP A 201 -4.68 -14.13 7.20
CA ASP A 201 -3.52 -13.55 7.87
C ASP A 201 -3.89 -13.15 9.31
N LEU A 202 -5.05 -12.50 9.52
CA LEU A 202 -5.56 -12.18 10.84
C LEU A 202 -5.73 -13.41 11.71
N ARG A 203 -6.44 -14.44 11.19
CA ARG A 203 -6.70 -15.68 11.91
C ARG A 203 -5.41 -16.36 12.35
N ASP A 204 -4.44 -16.44 11.44
CA ASP A 204 -3.17 -17.11 11.68
C ASP A 204 -2.28 -16.30 12.65
N SER A 205 -2.31 -14.96 12.58
CA SER A 205 -1.63 -14.09 13.54
C SER A 205 -2.26 -14.18 14.93
N VAL A 206 -3.58 -14.20 15.04
CA VAL A 206 -4.29 -14.38 16.31
C VAL A 206 -4.00 -15.75 16.92
N ALA A 207 -3.97 -16.82 16.10
CA ALA A 207 -3.68 -18.17 16.58
C ALA A 207 -2.25 -18.34 17.15
N ARG A 208 -1.29 -17.57 16.64
CA ARG A 208 0.11 -17.56 17.15
C ARG A 208 0.33 -16.62 18.30
N ASN A 209 -0.56 -15.65 18.51
CA ASN A 209 -0.40 -14.61 19.49
C ASN A 209 -0.79 -15.13 20.91
N PRO A 210 -0.03 -14.79 21.96
CA PRO A 210 -0.35 -15.19 23.33
C PRO A 210 -1.55 -14.46 23.94
N LEU A 211 -2.34 -13.77 23.13
CA LEU A 211 -3.56 -13.09 23.54
C LEU A 211 -4.56 -14.12 24.05
N ARG A 212 -4.86 -14.12 25.33
CA ARG A 212 -5.89 -14.98 25.90
C ARG A 212 -7.26 -14.43 25.51
N LEU A 213 -7.87 -15.03 24.53
CA LEU A 213 -9.27 -14.75 24.21
C LEU A 213 -10.14 -15.54 25.19
N PRO A 214 -11.06 -14.93 25.92
CA PRO A 214 -12.03 -15.65 26.72
C PRO A 214 -12.90 -16.53 25.80
N ASP A 215 -13.35 -17.67 26.30
CA ASP A 215 -14.18 -18.60 25.55
C ASP A 215 -15.39 -17.89 24.93
N PRO A 216 -15.74 -18.19 23.68
CA PRO A 216 -16.86 -17.55 23.01
C PRO A 216 -18.16 -17.77 23.77
N ASN A 217 -18.82 -16.69 24.14
CA ASN A 217 -20.12 -16.75 24.79
C ASN A 217 -21.18 -17.25 23.78
N TRP A 218 -22.26 -17.94 24.20
CA TRP A 218 -23.32 -18.43 23.31
C TRP A 218 -23.89 -17.34 22.38
N ARG A 219 -23.88 -16.07 22.81
CA ARG A 219 -24.26 -14.92 21.98
C ARG A 219 -23.25 -14.66 20.86
N GLU A 220 -21.97 -14.90 21.05
CA GLU A 220 -20.92 -14.76 20.03
C GLU A 220 -21.02 -15.87 18.98
N LEU A 221 -21.47 -17.06 19.38
CA LEU A 221 -21.80 -18.17 18.44
C LEU A 221 -22.95 -17.80 17.50
N LEU A 222 -23.97 -17.06 17.99
CA LEU A 222 -25.13 -16.65 17.20
C LEU A 222 -24.92 -15.36 16.39
N LEU A 223 -24.21 -14.37 16.95
CA LEU A 223 -24.00 -13.03 16.36
C LEU A 223 -22.73 -12.92 15.51
N GLY A 224 -21.91 -13.96 15.47
CA GLY A 224 -20.63 -14.01 14.79
C GLY A 224 -19.45 -13.78 15.75
N ASP A 225 -18.45 -14.61 15.58
CA ASP A 225 -17.18 -14.59 16.29
C ASP A 225 -16.47 -13.21 16.13
N ARG A 226 -15.56 -12.90 17.06
CA ARG A 226 -14.73 -11.69 17.04
C ARG A 226 -13.99 -11.50 15.72
N LEU A 227 -13.50 -12.58 15.14
CA LEU A 227 -12.88 -12.59 13.82
C LEU A 227 -13.85 -12.15 12.71
N ALA A 228 -15.10 -12.60 12.76
CA ALA A 228 -16.13 -12.22 11.80
C ALA A 228 -16.58 -10.75 11.98
N ARG A 229 -16.56 -10.23 13.22
CA ARG A 229 -16.78 -8.80 13.49
C ARG A 229 -15.66 -7.94 12.92
N PHE A 230 -14.41 -8.34 13.16
CA PHE A 230 -13.26 -7.68 12.58
C PHE A 230 -13.35 -7.68 11.05
N ASP A 231 -13.62 -8.80 10.41
CA ASP A 231 -13.70 -8.93 8.94
C ASP A 231 -14.73 -7.96 8.33
N ARG A 232 -15.92 -7.87 8.92
CA ARG A 232 -16.97 -6.95 8.46
C ARG A 232 -16.56 -5.48 8.60
N GLN A 233 -15.90 -5.12 9.69
CA GLN A 233 -15.50 -3.74 9.95
C GLN A 233 -14.22 -3.36 9.20
N ALA A 234 -13.27 -4.29 9.05
CA ALA A 234 -11.99 -4.05 8.40
C ALA A 234 -12.15 -3.71 6.92
N SER A 235 -13.12 -4.30 6.23
CA SER A 235 -13.41 -3.99 4.83
C SER A 235 -13.83 -2.52 4.61
N ALA A 236 -14.48 -1.93 5.61
CA ALA A 236 -14.90 -0.52 5.59
C ALA A 236 -13.81 0.43 6.10
N ALA A 237 -13.08 0.06 7.16
CA ALA A 237 -12.08 0.90 7.81
C ALA A 237 -10.73 0.92 7.10
N LEU A 238 -10.36 -0.18 6.41
CA LEU A 238 -9.12 -0.33 5.66
C LEU A 238 -9.39 -0.55 4.15
N PRO A 239 -10.09 0.38 3.48
CA PRO A 239 -10.48 0.20 2.09
C PRO A 239 -9.25 0.12 1.19
N GLY A 240 -9.20 -0.93 0.35
CA GLY A 240 -8.10 -1.19 -0.58
C GLY A 240 -6.86 -1.83 0.05
N VAL A 241 -6.82 -2.00 1.38
CA VAL A 241 -5.79 -2.74 2.11
C VAL A 241 -6.33 -4.10 2.55
N TYR A 242 -7.52 -4.11 3.13
CA TYR A 242 -8.14 -5.34 3.62
C TYR A 242 -8.92 -6.07 2.51
N GLN A 243 -8.71 -7.37 2.43
CA GLN A 243 -9.47 -8.29 1.58
C GLN A 243 -10.34 -9.17 2.49
N PRO A 244 -11.68 -8.99 2.44
CA PRO A 244 -12.57 -9.75 3.27
C PRO A 244 -12.46 -11.25 2.98
N GLY A 245 -12.68 -12.07 4.01
CA GLY A 245 -12.76 -13.51 3.86
C GLY A 245 -14.01 -13.92 3.06
N GLU A 246 -13.94 -15.05 2.39
CA GLU A 246 -15.06 -15.64 1.67
C GLU A 246 -16.10 -16.26 2.63
N PHE A 247 -16.54 -15.48 3.63
CA PHE A 247 -17.53 -15.94 4.60
C PHE A 247 -18.88 -16.31 3.97
N HIS A 248 -19.20 -15.67 2.84
CA HIS A 248 -20.43 -15.98 2.11
C HIS A 248 -20.45 -17.42 1.63
N LEU A 249 -19.30 -17.96 1.20
CA LEU A 249 -19.19 -19.36 0.78
C LEU A 249 -19.23 -20.31 1.99
N LYS A 250 -18.61 -19.93 3.12
CA LYS A 250 -18.66 -20.74 4.35
C LYS A 250 -20.04 -20.72 5.01
N GLY A 251 -20.72 -19.58 4.99
CA GLY A 251 -22.12 -19.48 5.43
C GLY A 251 -23.05 -20.34 4.59
N LEU A 252 -22.87 -20.35 3.27
CA LEU A 252 -23.58 -21.25 2.36
C LEU A 252 -23.21 -22.72 2.59
N GLN A 253 -21.94 -23.03 2.87
CA GLN A 253 -21.52 -24.40 3.21
C GLN A 253 -22.06 -24.87 4.57
N GLN A 254 -22.13 -23.99 5.57
CA GLN A 254 -22.74 -24.31 6.87
C GLN A 254 -24.26 -24.42 6.79
N LEU A 255 -24.91 -23.66 5.92
CA LEU A 255 -26.35 -23.84 5.62
C LEU A 255 -26.63 -25.06 4.75
N SER A 256 -25.69 -25.45 3.88
CA SER A 256 -25.85 -26.64 3.04
C SER A 256 -25.67 -27.95 3.84
N ALA A 257 -24.81 -27.97 4.86
CA ALA A 257 -24.60 -29.16 5.69
C ALA A 257 -25.88 -29.67 6.38
N PRO A 258 -26.72 -28.85 7.04
CA PRO A 258 -28.02 -29.33 7.55
C PRO A 258 -29.07 -29.57 6.45
N LEU A 259 -28.99 -28.85 5.30
CA LEU A 259 -29.90 -29.11 4.17
C LEU A 259 -29.65 -30.45 3.50
N PHE A 260 -28.41 -30.90 3.38
CA PHE A 260 -28.06 -32.18 2.76
C PHE A 260 -27.88 -33.32 3.79
N GLY A 261 -27.61 -32.99 5.06
CA GLY A 261 -27.38 -33.98 6.14
C GLY A 261 -28.64 -34.43 6.87
N THR A 262 -29.74 -33.68 6.81
CA THR A 262 -30.97 -34.01 7.51
C THR A 262 -32.01 -34.66 6.59
N SER A 263 -32.87 -35.51 7.16
CA SER A 263 -34.00 -36.15 6.43
C SER A 263 -34.96 -35.11 5.84
N ALA A 264 -35.16 -33.98 6.52
CA ALA A 264 -35.96 -32.86 6.05
C ALA A 264 -35.32 -32.14 4.85
N GLY A 265 -34.00 -31.92 4.87
CA GLY A 265 -33.26 -31.28 3.76
C GLY A 265 -33.27 -32.17 2.51
N ARG A 266 -33.14 -33.47 2.67
CA ARG A 266 -33.27 -34.47 1.56
C ARG A 266 -34.68 -34.48 0.98
N TRP A 267 -35.69 -34.24 1.78
CA TRP A 267 -37.08 -34.16 1.32
C TRP A 267 -37.29 -32.89 0.47
N ILE A 268 -36.79 -31.72 0.91
CA ILE A 268 -36.87 -30.47 0.19
C ILE A 268 -36.15 -30.53 -1.18
N THR A 269 -34.93 -31.10 -1.24
CA THR A 269 -34.21 -31.27 -2.51
C THR A 269 -34.89 -32.22 -3.48
N ARG A 270 -35.67 -33.20 -3.00
CA ARG A 270 -36.37 -34.18 -3.84
C ARG A 270 -37.65 -33.60 -4.46
N PHE A 271 -38.22 -32.54 -3.90
CA PHE A 271 -39.46 -31.91 -4.38
C PHE A 271 -39.28 -30.56 -5.05
N LEU A 272 -38.09 -29.94 -5.00
CA LEU A 272 -37.79 -28.63 -5.59
C LEU A 272 -36.89 -28.72 -6.82
N LEU A 273 -36.28 -29.84 -7.11
CA LEU A 273 -35.54 -30.20 -8.32
C LEU A 273 -36.27 -31.34 -9.06
#